data_25e937bf7f30062f324fd47ba4070ede
#
_entry.id   25e937bf7f30062f324fd47ba4070ede
#
_cell.length_a   1.000
_cell.length_b   1.000
_cell.length_c   1.000
_cell.angle_alpha   90.00
_cell.angle_beta   90.00
_cell.angle_gamma   90.00
#
_symmetry.space_group_name_H-M   'P 1'
#
loop_
_entity.id
_entity.type
_entity.pdbx_description
1 polymer ?
#
loop_
_entity_poly.entity_id
_entity_poly.type
_entity_poly.pdbx_seq_one_letter_code
_entity_poly.pdbx_strand_id
1 'polypeptide(L)'
;MAAKCYGGFHIGVAFNPFKYAEAERDAQYLKLHKKIKAGADFIVTQLGYDMEALKQAKAFLNRHRYPQNILACVMPLSLARANFMMKHKIAGIVITPHMLRVLAQEKQDGRTENAYKRCAIQILMCKYLGFAGVHLSACHKPEEQKLLEKYIEQYRHYGLQELEALWNALWQVKTKNELVPELAYYSRQPSSSQLIKYQQLHFMHKALFESKIAKGVGHFIFKASLWENTPAAKALLKTEFISKQGVVGCESCGQCRLGDTLYICPETCPKGLANGPCGGTTLDRCEFGDRECIHSVKARLAKAVGQTDVLKEKLIPTVPIEVRGTSSWKNWYLATEA
;
A
#
# COMPACT_ATOMS: atom_id res chain seq x y z
N MET A 1 9.22 14.61 -1.90
CA MET A 1 10.28 15.57 -1.47
C MET A 1 11.00 16.21 -2.64
N ALA A 2 11.55 15.47 -3.61
CA ALA A 2 12.27 16.07 -4.74
C ALA A 2 11.48 17.13 -5.51
N ALA A 3 10.22 16.90 -5.81
CA ALA A 3 9.41 17.86 -6.57
C ALA A 3 9.14 19.17 -5.82
N LYS A 4 9.08 19.16 -4.49
CA LYS A 4 9.00 20.40 -3.69
C LYS A 4 10.30 21.19 -3.69
N CYS A 5 11.45 20.50 -3.83
CA CYS A 5 12.75 21.15 -3.88
C CYS A 5 13.01 21.87 -5.21
N TYR A 6 12.43 21.35 -6.31
CA TYR A 6 12.68 21.91 -7.66
C TYR A 6 11.56 22.80 -8.20
N GLY A 7 10.39 22.85 -7.52
CA GLY A 7 9.23 23.67 -7.92
C GLY A 7 8.60 23.23 -9.24
N GLY A 8 7.34 23.61 -9.45
CA GLY A 8 6.68 23.49 -10.77
C GLY A 8 6.18 22.12 -11.22
N PHE A 9 6.39 21.04 -10.45
CA PHE A 9 5.84 19.73 -10.78
C PHE A 9 4.46 19.52 -10.16
N HIS A 10 3.52 18.97 -10.95
CA HIS A 10 2.25 18.47 -10.51
C HIS A 10 2.37 16.96 -10.25
N ILE A 11 2.27 16.55 -8.98
CA ILE A 11 2.68 15.21 -8.52
C ILE A 11 1.47 14.31 -8.40
N GLY A 12 1.37 13.32 -9.30
CA GLY A 12 0.41 12.21 -9.17
C GLY A 12 0.95 11.06 -8.32
N VAL A 13 0.07 10.44 -7.52
CA VAL A 13 0.42 9.27 -6.73
C VAL A 13 -0.52 8.10 -6.99
N ALA A 14 0.05 6.90 -7.11
CA ALA A 14 -0.73 5.69 -7.25
C ALA A 14 -1.34 5.26 -5.90
N PHE A 15 -2.57 4.74 -5.94
CA PHE A 15 -3.29 4.17 -4.81
C PHE A 15 -3.97 2.86 -5.21
N ASN A 16 -3.85 1.81 -4.42
CA ASN A 16 -4.55 0.55 -4.66
C ASN A 16 -5.66 0.32 -3.62
N PRO A 17 -6.93 0.63 -3.93
CA PRO A 17 -8.04 0.38 -3.03
C PRO A 17 -8.50 -1.09 -3.01
N PHE A 18 -8.09 -1.90 -4.00
CA PHE A 18 -8.56 -3.28 -4.19
C PHE A 18 -7.80 -4.25 -3.27
N LYS A 19 -8.05 -4.11 -1.98
CA LYS A 19 -7.44 -4.90 -0.91
C LYS A 19 -8.53 -5.52 -0.03
N TYR A 20 -8.43 -6.82 0.20
CA TYR A 20 -9.50 -7.63 0.78
C TYR A 20 -9.15 -8.20 2.15
N ALA A 21 -7.90 -8.17 2.57
CA ALA A 21 -7.53 -8.31 3.97
C ALA A 21 -7.57 -6.95 4.66
N GLU A 22 -8.12 -6.88 5.87
CA GLU A 22 -8.29 -5.63 6.61
C GLU A 22 -6.96 -4.91 6.81
N ALA A 23 -5.93 -5.62 7.26
CA ALA A 23 -4.63 -5.04 7.56
C ALA A 23 -3.91 -4.51 6.31
N GLU A 24 -4.00 -5.21 5.17
CA GLU A 24 -3.40 -4.71 3.91
C GLU A 24 -4.14 -3.49 3.38
N ARG A 25 -5.47 -3.45 3.53
CA ARG A 25 -6.29 -2.30 3.16
C ARG A 25 -5.93 -1.09 4.02
N ASP A 26 -5.92 -1.25 5.34
CA ASP A 26 -5.57 -0.18 6.27
C ASP A 26 -4.16 0.35 6.00
N ALA A 27 -3.19 -0.53 5.72
CA ALA A 27 -1.83 -0.13 5.34
C ALA A 27 -1.78 0.70 4.05
N GLN A 28 -2.62 0.40 3.04
CA GLN A 28 -2.72 1.19 1.82
C GLN A 28 -3.29 2.59 2.08
N TYR A 29 -4.33 2.70 2.91
CA TYR A 29 -4.90 3.99 3.29
C TYR A 29 -3.93 4.83 4.13
N LEU A 30 -3.21 4.23 5.07
CA LEU A 30 -2.12 4.89 5.82
C LEU A 30 -1.03 5.41 4.88
N LYS A 31 -0.65 4.62 3.87
CA LYS A 31 0.31 5.05 2.85
C LYS A 31 -0.23 6.21 2.00
N LEU A 32 -1.51 6.16 1.61
CA LEU A 32 -2.15 7.25 0.88
C LEU A 32 -2.12 8.55 1.69
N HIS A 33 -2.47 8.49 2.97
CA HIS A 33 -2.38 9.63 3.88
C HIS A 33 -0.97 10.25 3.88
N LYS A 34 0.08 9.43 4.01
CA LYS A 34 1.48 9.90 3.96
C LYS A 34 1.83 10.56 2.63
N LYS A 35 1.36 10.00 1.51
CA LYS A 35 1.58 10.58 0.17
C LYS A 35 0.93 11.95 0.04
N ILE A 36 -0.28 12.11 0.53
CA ILE A 36 -1.01 13.39 0.55
C ILE A 36 -0.25 14.40 1.42
N LYS A 37 0.12 14.03 2.66
CA LYS A 37 0.93 14.89 3.54
C LYS A 37 2.30 15.25 2.94
N ALA A 38 2.89 14.36 2.15
CA ALA A 38 4.15 14.62 1.45
C ALA A 38 4.02 15.55 0.24
N GLY A 39 2.79 15.98 -0.11
CA GLY A 39 2.51 16.96 -1.15
C GLY A 39 2.07 16.36 -2.49
N ALA A 40 1.34 15.25 -2.48
CA ALA A 40 0.67 14.76 -3.67
C ALA A 40 -0.44 15.74 -4.10
N ASP A 41 -0.52 16.04 -5.40
CA ASP A 41 -1.51 16.95 -5.98
C ASP A 41 -2.75 16.19 -6.47
N PHE A 42 -2.56 14.98 -6.99
CA PHE A 42 -3.65 14.12 -7.42
C PHE A 42 -3.35 12.63 -7.19
N ILE A 43 -4.39 11.82 -7.29
CA ILE A 43 -4.34 10.38 -7.01
C ILE A 43 -4.84 9.62 -8.22
N VAL A 44 -4.15 8.55 -8.62
CA VAL A 44 -4.64 7.59 -9.62
C VAL A 44 -4.78 6.23 -8.95
N THR A 45 -5.96 5.59 -9.08
CA THR A 45 -6.14 4.26 -8.51
C THR A 45 -5.42 3.19 -9.34
N GLN A 46 -5.18 2.02 -8.72
CA GLN A 46 -4.88 0.82 -9.49
C GLN A 46 -6.10 0.44 -10.35
N LEU A 47 -5.85 -0.32 -11.42
CA LEU A 47 -6.91 -0.94 -12.21
C LEU A 47 -7.68 -1.96 -11.38
N GLY A 48 -9.01 -1.90 -11.43
CA GLY A 48 -9.87 -2.87 -10.76
C GLY A 48 -11.35 -2.68 -11.09
N TYR A 49 -12.13 -3.68 -10.73
CA TYR A 49 -13.54 -3.80 -11.13
C TYR A 49 -14.49 -3.82 -9.93
N ASP A 50 -14.00 -3.62 -8.73
CA ASP A 50 -14.79 -3.51 -7.50
C ASP A 50 -15.21 -2.06 -7.26
N MET A 51 -16.45 -1.75 -7.59
CA MET A 51 -17.02 -0.41 -7.43
C MET A 51 -17.18 -0.01 -5.96
N GLU A 52 -17.36 -0.97 -5.04
CA GLU A 52 -17.43 -0.66 -3.62
C GLU A 52 -16.07 -0.19 -3.07
N ALA A 53 -14.97 -0.81 -3.51
CA ALA A 53 -13.63 -0.36 -3.15
C ALA A 53 -13.35 1.07 -3.67
N LEU A 54 -13.80 1.43 -4.87
CA LEU A 54 -13.71 2.79 -5.41
C LEU A 54 -14.56 3.78 -4.59
N LYS A 55 -15.79 3.40 -4.23
CA LYS A 55 -16.66 4.21 -3.37
C LYS A 55 -16.02 4.48 -2.01
N GLN A 56 -15.44 3.45 -1.38
CA GLN A 56 -14.72 3.59 -0.11
C GLN A 56 -13.49 4.50 -0.23
N ALA A 57 -12.75 4.43 -1.35
CA ALA A 57 -11.63 5.32 -1.64
C ALA A 57 -12.06 6.79 -1.65
N LYS A 58 -13.15 7.11 -2.35
CA LYS A 58 -13.69 8.48 -2.38
C LYS A 58 -14.23 8.92 -1.02
N ALA A 59 -14.94 8.03 -0.32
CA ALA A 59 -15.46 8.30 1.02
C ALA A 59 -14.32 8.58 2.03
N PHE A 60 -13.17 7.90 1.90
CA PHE A 60 -11.99 8.17 2.71
C PHE A 60 -11.47 9.59 2.50
N LEU A 61 -11.32 10.04 1.25
CA LEU A 61 -10.88 11.40 0.94
C LEU A 61 -11.84 12.43 1.51
N ASN A 62 -13.14 12.24 1.32
CA ASN A 62 -14.18 13.14 1.82
C ASN A 62 -14.17 13.21 3.36
N ARG A 63 -14.08 12.08 4.06
CA ARG A 63 -14.02 12.01 5.53
C ARG A 63 -12.83 12.77 6.11
N HIS A 64 -11.69 12.70 5.45
CA HIS A 64 -10.48 13.37 5.87
C HIS A 64 -10.34 14.79 5.30
N ARG A 65 -11.32 15.26 4.52
CA ARG A 65 -11.33 16.58 3.86
C ARG A 65 -10.09 16.81 3.01
N TYR A 66 -9.62 15.76 2.31
CA TYR A 66 -8.50 15.89 1.39
C TYR A 66 -8.95 16.53 0.09
N PRO A 67 -8.28 17.62 -0.38
CA PRO A 67 -8.67 18.32 -1.59
C PRO A 67 -8.20 17.65 -2.88
N GLN A 68 -7.39 16.57 -2.77
CA GLN A 68 -6.78 15.93 -3.92
C GLN A 68 -7.83 15.30 -4.84
N ASN A 69 -7.71 15.61 -6.13
CA ASN A 69 -8.48 14.93 -7.16
C ASN A 69 -8.07 13.47 -7.24
N ILE A 70 -9.07 12.59 -7.42
CA ILE A 70 -8.85 11.16 -7.63
C ILE A 70 -9.38 10.75 -9.00
N LEU A 71 -8.53 10.03 -9.75
CA LEU A 71 -8.82 9.43 -11.04
C LEU A 71 -8.94 7.91 -10.87
N ALA A 72 -9.99 7.30 -11.40
CA ALA A 72 -10.11 5.85 -11.42
C ALA A 72 -9.37 5.28 -12.64
N CYS A 73 -8.50 4.29 -12.44
CA CYS A 73 -7.93 3.55 -13.56
C CYS A 73 -8.95 2.53 -14.06
N VAL A 74 -9.34 2.63 -15.33
CA VAL A 74 -10.35 1.78 -15.98
C VAL A 74 -9.81 1.18 -17.27
N MET A 75 -10.33 0.02 -17.65
CA MET A 75 -9.93 -0.67 -18.87
C MET A 75 -11.04 -1.59 -19.36
N PRO A 76 -11.34 -1.64 -20.69
CA PRO A 76 -12.18 -2.68 -21.24
C PRO A 76 -11.56 -4.06 -21.04
N LEU A 77 -12.14 -4.89 -20.17
CA LEU A 77 -11.61 -6.21 -19.81
C LEU A 77 -12.15 -7.28 -20.75
N SER A 78 -11.29 -7.80 -21.62
CA SER A 78 -11.55 -9.00 -22.42
C SER A 78 -10.93 -10.24 -21.76
N LEU A 79 -11.37 -11.44 -22.17
CA LEU A 79 -10.77 -12.70 -21.70
C LEU A 79 -9.25 -12.75 -21.98
N ALA A 80 -8.81 -12.27 -23.16
CA ALA A 80 -7.40 -12.24 -23.51
C ALA A 80 -6.58 -11.36 -22.57
N ARG A 81 -7.09 -10.16 -22.23
CA ARG A 81 -6.46 -9.23 -21.28
C ARG A 81 -6.45 -9.82 -19.86
N ALA A 82 -7.54 -10.45 -19.42
CA ALA A 82 -7.62 -11.12 -18.13
C ALA A 82 -6.59 -12.24 -17.99
N ASN A 83 -6.52 -13.14 -19.00
CA ASN A 83 -5.55 -14.23 -19.03
C ASN A 83 -4.10 -13.72 -19.07
N PHE A 84 -3.82 -12.66 -19.84
CA PHE A 84 -2.50 -12.04 -19.86
C PHE A 84 -2.09 -11.54 -18.47
N MET A 85 -2.98 -10.80 -17.79
CA MET A 85 -2.69 -10.27 -16.46
C MET A 85 -2.45 -11.36 -15.42
N MET A 86 -3.23 -12.45 -15.47
CA MET A 86 -3.04 -13.60 -14.58
C MET A 86 -1.75 -14.36 -14.87
N LYS A 87 -1.47 -14.63 -16.16
CA LYS A 87 -0.25 -15.32 -16.58
C LYS A 87 1.01 -14.59 -16.14
N HIS A 88 1.02 -13.28 -16.28
CA HIS A 88 2.15 -12.41 -15.92
C HIS A 88 2.10 -11.91 -14.47
N LYS A 89 1.13 -12.36 -13.68
CA LYS A 89 0.95 -11.98 -12.25
C LYS A 89 1.07 -10.47 -12.05
N ILE A 90 0.32 -9.68 -12.85
CA ILE A 90 0.40 -8.22 -12.76
C ILE A 90 0.02 -7.76 -11.34
N ALA A 91 0.96 -7.11 -10.70
CA ALA A 91 0.86 -6.78 -9.28
C ALA A 91 -0.35 -5.89 -8.95
N GLY A 92 -1.13 -6.31 -7.96
CA GLY A 92 -2.23 -5.52 -7.41
C GLY A 92 -3.50 -5.46 -8.24
N ILE A 93 -3.58 -6.16 -9.36
CA ILE A 93 -4.82 -6.35 -10.14
C ILE A 93 -5.47 -7.66 -9.70
N VAL A 94 -6.77 -7.62 -9.43
CA VAL A 94 -7.54 -8.78 -9.00
C VAL A 94 -8.49 -9.21 -10.10
N ILE A 95 -8.30 -10.43 -10.57
CA ILE A 95 -9.19 -11.13 -11.52
C ILE A 95 -9.68 -12.39 -10.82
N THR A 96 -10.98 -12.51 -10.64
CA THR A 96 -11.58 -13.65 -9.93
C THR A 96 -11.95 -14.78 -10.90
N PRO A 97 -12.07 -16.03 -10.41
CA PRO A 97 -12.59 -17.13 -11.21
C PRO A 97 -13.98 -16.85 -11.80
N HIS A 98 -14.82 -16.12 -11.06
CA HIS A 98 -16.14 -15.67 -11.56
C HIS A 98 -15.99 -14.77 -12.79
N MET A 99 -15.14 -13.74 -12.72
CA MET A 99 -14.87 -12.85 -13.86
C MET A 99 -14.40 -13.64 -15.09
N LEU A 100 -13.52 -14.61 -14.91
CA LEU A 100 -13.02 -15.44 -16.02
C LEU A 100 -14.14 -16.27 -16.66
N ARG A 101 -15.03 -16.86 -15.86
CA ARG A 101 -16.16 -17.63 -16.39
C ARG A 101 -17.08 -16.75 -17.26
N VAL A 102 -17.44 -15.54 -16.77
CA VAL A 102 -18.25 -14.59 -17.51
C VAL A 102 -17.57 -14.19 -18.83
N LEU A 103 -16.29 -13.84 -18.79
CA LEU A 103 -15.53 -13.45 -19.99
C LEU A 103 -15.37 -14.59 -21.00
N ALA A 104 -15.23 -15.83 -20.52
CA ALA A 104 -15.15 -17.02 -21.37
C ALA A 104 -16.49 -17.26 -22.08
N GLN A 105 -17.60 -17.18 -21.35
CA GLN A 105 -18.94 -17.31 -21.92
C GLN A 105 -19.21 -16.21 -22.95
N GLU A 106 -18.87 -14.97 -22.67
CA GLU A 106 -19.03 -13.85 -23.62
C GLU A 106 -18.25 -14.06 -24.91
N LYS A 107 -17.04 -14.63 -24.81
CA LYS A 107 -16.26 -14.97 -26.02
C LYS A 107 -16.93 -16.06 -26.85
N GLN A 108 -17.50 -17.09 -26.21
CA GLN A 108 -18.22 -18.16 -26.89
C GLN A 108 -19.46 -17.65 -27.59
N ASP A 109 -20.20 -16.75 -26.94
CA ASP A 109 -21.46 -16.19 -27.44
C ASP A 109 -21.25 -15.03 -28.43
N GLY A 110 -20.02 -14.65 -28.75
CA GLY A 110 -19.71 -13.49 -29.61
C GLY A 110 -20.01 -12.13 -28.98
N ARG A 111 -20.25 -12.05 -27.65
CA ARG A 111 -20.63 -10.83 -26.92
C ARG A 111 -19.40 -10.05 -26.42
N THR A 112 -18.34 -9.98 -27.19
CA THR A 112 -17.05 -9.36 -26.79
C THR A 112 -17.15 -7.85 -26.53
N GLU A 113 -18.17 -7.17 -27.08
CA GLU A 113 -18.44 -5.75 -26.82
C GLU A 113 -18.86 -5.46 -25.36
N ASN A 114 -19.26 -6.47 -24.59
CA ASN A 114 -19.58 -6.30 -23.18
C ASN A 114 -18.39 -5.76 -22.35
N ALA A 115 -17.16 -5.99 -22.79
CA ALA A 115 -15.98 -5.38 -22.19
C ALA A 115 -16.05 -3.84 -22.22
N TYR A 116 -16.50 -3.27 -23.36
CA TYR A 116 -16.64 -1.82 -23.53
C TYR A 116 -17.87 -1.28 -22.83
N LYS A 117 -18.98 -2.04 -22.82
CA LYS A 117 -20.18 -1.69 -22.04
C LYS A 117 -19.84 -1.57 -20.55
N ARG A 118 -19.18 -2.56 -19.97
CA ARG A 118 -18.71 -2.51 -18.58
C ARG A 118 -17.77 -1.33 -18.32
N CYS A 119 -16.84 -1.06 -19.22
CA CYS A 119 -15.94 0.09 -19.08
C CYS A 119 -16.70 1.42 -19.10
N ALA A 120 -17.65 1.60 -20.01
CA ALA A 120 -18.51 2.79 -20.09
C ALA A 120 -19.34 2.99 -18.80
N ILE A 121 -19.95 1.92 -18.31
CA ILE A 121 -20.72 1.94 -17.06
C ILE A 121 -19.83 2.31 -15.88
N GLN A 122 -18.63 1.72 -15.77
CA GLN A 122 -17.66 2.03 -14.72
C GLN A 122 -17.24 3.50 -14.74
N ILE A 123 -16.98 4.07 -15.93
CA ILE A 123 -16.68 5.49 -16.11
C ILE A 123 -17.82 6.36 -15.58
N LEU A 124 -19.06 6.07 -15.98
CA LEU A 124 -20.23 6.84 -15.56
C LEU A 124 -20.49 6.70 -14.05
N MET A 125 -20.35 5.49 -13.49
CA MET A 125 -20.45 5.28 -12.04
C MET A 125 -19.37 6.08 -11.28
N CYS A 126 -18.14 6.13 -11.78
CA CYS A 126 -17.07 6.94 -11.17
C CYS A 126 -17.43 8.44 -11.17
N LYS A 127 -18.08 8.95 -12.23
CA LYS A 127 -18.60 10.31 -12.29
C LYS A 127 -19.62 10.56 -11.16
N TYR A 128 -20.59 9.66 -10.98
CA TYR A 128 -21.58 9.76 -9.88
C TYR A 128 -20.94 9.68 -8.49
N LEU A 129 -19.87 8.91 -8.33
CA LEU A 129 -19.12 8.83 -7.08
C LEU A 129 -18.26 10.08 -6.81
N GLY A 130 -18.19 11.04 -7.76
CA GLY A 130 -17.44 12.28 -7.61
C GLY A 130 -15.93 12.12 -7.84
N PHE A 131 -15.51 11.16 -8.67
CA PHE A 131 -14.16 11.13 -9.21
C PHE A 131 -13.96 12.30 -10.17
N ALA A 132 -12.76 12.88 -10.20
CA ALA A 132 -12.45 13.99 -11.09
C ALA A 132 -12.32 13.56 -12.56
N GLY A 133 -12.16 12.28 -12.80
CA GLY A 133 -12.04 11.68 -14.12
C GLY A 133 -11.57 10.24 -14.04
N VAL A 134 -11.16 9.70 -15.19
CA VAL A 134 -10.62 8.35 -15.30
C VAL A 134 -9.27 8.34 -16.03
N HIS A 135 -8.43 7.40 -15.67
CA HIS A 135 -7.25 7.02 -16.45
C HIS A 135 -7.61 5.77 -17.27
N LEU A 136 -7.85 5.97 -18.56
CA LEU A 136 -8.23 4.88 -19.47
C LEU A 136 -6.98 4.13 -19.92
N SER A 137 -6.91 2.84 -19.62
CA SER A 137 -5.82 1.95 -20.00
C SER A 137 -6.22 1.01 -21.15
N ALA A 138 -5.25 0.64 -21.99
CA ALA A 138 -5.38 -0.38 -23.04
C ALA A 138 -6.59 -0.16 -23.98
N CYS A 139 -6.86 1.10 -24.34
CA CYS A 139 -7.87 1.52 -25.33
C CYS A 139 -7.21 2.52 -26.28
N HIS A 140 -6.29 2.02 -27.13
CA HIS A 140 -5.42 2.88 -27.95
C HIS A 140 -5.86 2.99 -29.40
N LYS A 141 -6.65 2.01 -29.89
CA LYS A 141 -7.11 1.99 -31.26
C LYS A 141 -8.33 2.90 -31.44
N PRO A 142 -8.41 3.66 -32.54
CA PRO A 142 -9.56 4.54 -32.82
C PRO A 142 -10.91 3.80 -32.77
N GLU A 143 -10.94 2.56 -33.26
CA GLU A 143 -12.15 1.73 -33.26
C GLU A 143 -12.59 1.38 -31.83
N GLU A 144 -11.62 1.06 -30.95
CA GLU A 144 -11.89 0.79 -29.53
C GLU A 144 -12.45 2.03 -28.82
N GLN A 145 -11.88 3.21 -29.13
CA GLN A 145 -12.32 4.49 -28.55
C GLN A 145 -13.74 4.84 -29.02
N LYS A 146 -14.02 4.75 -30.33
CA LYS A 146 -15.37 4.99 -30.88
C LYS A 146 -16.40 4.04 -30.28
N LEU A 147 -16.02 2.76 -30.07
CA LEU A 147 -16.92 1.79 -29.46
C LEU A 147 -17.20 2.13 -27.99
N LEU A 148 -16.20 2.57 -27.24
CA LEU A 148 -16.34 3.03 -25.87
C LEU A 148 -17.20 4.29 -25.79
N GLU A 149 -16.97 5.28 -26.65
CA GLU A 149 -17.76 6.51 -26.76
C GLU A 149 -19.22 6.22 -27.06
N LYS A 150 -19.52 5.30 -28.00
CA LYS A 150 -20.87 4.84 -28.29
C LYS A 150 -21.60 4.37 -27.03
N TYR A 151 -20.93 3.57 -26.18
CA TYR A 151 -21.59 3.07 -24.98
C TYR A 151 -21.66 4.11 -23.85
N ILE A 152 -20.71 5.01 -23.76
CA ILE A 152 -20.82 6.16 -22.83
C ILE A 152 -22.02 7.01 -23.20
N GLU A 153 -22.20 7.32 -24.49
CA GLU A 153 -23.33 8.09 -24.98
C GLU A 153 -24.67 7.37 -24.77
N GLN A 154 -24.70 6.06 -25.00
CA GLN A 154 -25.89 5.23 -24.77
C GLN A 154 -26.35 5.25 -23.30
N TYR A 155 -25.40 5.21 -22.35
CA TYR A 155 -25.72 5.10 -20.92
C TYR A 155 -25.62 6.41 -20.13
N ARG A 156 -25.24 7.53 -20.73
CA ARG A 156 -25.01 8.80 -20.04
C ARG A 156 -26.23 9.37 -19.31
N HIS A 157 -27.44 8.97 -19.72
CA HIS A 157 -28.70 9.43 -19.13
C HIS A 157 -29.16 8.54 -17.97
N TYR A 158 -28.52 7.41 -17.72
CA TYR A 158 -28.89 6.47 -16.67
C TYR A 158 -28.46 6.99 -15.31
N GLY A 159 -29.33 6.83 -14.32
CA GLY A 159 -28.98 7.10 -12.92
C GLY A 159 -28.04 6.04 -12.34
N LEU A 160 -27.50 6.34 -11.16
CA LEU A 160 -26.53 5.44 -10.50
C LEU A 160 -27.12 4.04 -10.25
N GLN A 161 -28.39 3.95 -9.84
CA GLN A 161 -29.06 2.67 -9.58
C GLN A 161 -29.21 1.83 -10.86
N GLU A 162 -29.57 2.45 -11.98
CA GLU A 162 -29.68 1.79 -13.28
C GLU A 162 -28.32 1.29 -13.77
N LEU A 163 -27.27 2.11 -13.61
CA LEU A 163 -25.89 1.71 -13.93
C LEU A 163 -25.42 0.55 -13.06
N GLU A 164 -25.73 0.56 -11.76
CA GLU A 164 -25.43 -0.55 -10.85
C GLU A 164 -26.14 -1.84 -11.26
N ALA A 165 -27.41 -1.75 -11.66
CA ALA A 165 -28.17 -2.90 -12.15
C ALA A 165 -27.57 -3.48 -13.43
N LEU A 166 -27.20 -2.63 -14.40
CA LEU A 166 -26.52 -3.06 -15.62
C LEU A 166 -25.14 -3.65 -15.35
N TRP A 167 -24.37 -3.06 -14.44
CA TRP A 167 -23.08 -3.59 -14.00
C TRP A 167 -23.20 -5.01 -13.46
N ASN A 168 -24.16 -5.21 -12.56
CA ASN A 168 -24.43 -6.51 -11.96
C ASN A 168 -24.92 -7.53 -13.01
N ALA A 169 -25.79 -7.12 -13.93
CA ALA A 169 -26.25 -7.97 -15.02
C ALA A 169 -25.11 -8.41 -15.96
N LEU A 170 -24.22 -7.48 -16.35
CA LEU A 170 -23.09 -7.78 -17.22
C LEU A 170 -22.04 -8.66 -16.54
N TRP A 171 -21.91 -8.58 -15.21
CA TRP A 171 -21.06 -9.47 -14.45
C TRP A 171 -21.77 -10.74 -13.97
N GLN A 172 -23.07 -10.90 -14.25
CA GLN A 172 -23.90 -12.03 -13.83
C GLN A 172 -23.85 -12.25 -12.30
N VAL A 173 -23.95 -11.16 -11.55
CA VAL A 173 -23.98 -11.18 -10.08
C VAL A 173 -25.30 -10.64 -9.57
N LYS A 174 -25.80 -11.20 -8.46
CA LYS A 174 -27.02 -10.73 -7.78
C LYS A 174 -26.71 -9.60 -6.80
N THR A 175 -25.54 -9.67 -6.17
CA THR A 175 -25.08 -8.67 -5.20
C THR A 175 -23.67 -8.19 -5.52
N LYS A 176 -23.31 -7.00 -5.04
CA LYS A 176 -21.97 -6.39 -5.24
C LYS A 176 -20.85 -7.29 -4.73
N ASN A 177 -21.10 -8.09 -3.70
CA ASN A 177 -20.10 -8.94 -3.05
C ASN A 177 -19.81 -10.23 -3.85
N GLU A 178 -20.67 -10.62 -4.78
CA GLU A 178 -20.48 -11.83 -5.58
C GLU A 178 -19.39 -11.70 -6.64
N LEU A 179 -19.03 -10.47 -7.03
CA LEU A 179 -17.94 -10.26 -7.98
C LEU A 179 -16.58 -10.66 -7.39
N VAL A 180 -16.41 -10.53 -6.08
CA VAL A 180 -15.20 -10.85 -5.34
C VAL A 180 -15.48 -11.71 -4.09
N PRO A 181 -16.29 -12.77 -4.18
CA PRO A 181 -16.80 -13.51 -3.02
C PRO A 181 -15.70 -14.23 -2.23
N GLU A 182 -14.67 -14.70 -2.90
CA GLU A 182 -13.54 -15.42 -2.29
C GLU A 182 -12.59 -14.47 -1.53
N LEU A 183 -12.77 -13.17 -1.76
CA LEU A 183 -11.94 -12.10 -1.20
C LEU A 183 -12.71 -11.29 -0.15
N ALA A 184 -13.88 -11.77 0.31
CA ALA A 184 -14.69 -11.11 1.33
C ALA A 184 -13.85 -10.83 2.57
N TYR A 185 -13.81 -9.59 2.95
CA TYR A 185 -13.04 -8.96 4.04
C TYR A 185 -12.52 -9.91 5.11
N TYR A 186 -11.28 -10.34 4.91
CA TYR A 186 -10.55 -11.17 5.84
C TYR A 186 -9.93 -10.27 6.93
N SER A 187 -10.27 -10.53 8.20
CA SER A 187 -9.67 -9.87 9.34
C SER A 187 -8.88 -10.88 10.17
N ARG A 188 -7.66 -10.50 10.56
CA ARG A 188 -6.76 -11.32 11.37
C ARG A 188 -6.23 -10.50 12.53
N GLN A 189 -6.24 -11.06 13.72
CA GLN A 189 -5.65 -10.42 14.90
C GLN A 189 -4.15 -10.74 15.02
N PRO A 190 -3.35 -9.86 15.67
CA PRO A 190 -1.98 -10.20 16.00
C PRO A 190 -1.93 -11.43 16.91
N SER A 191 -0.91 -12.27 16.75
CA SER A 191 -0.69 -13.37 17.70
C SER A 191 -0.24 -12.83 19.07
N SER A 192 -0.49 -13.62 20.14
CA SER A 192 -0.01 -13.27 21.48
C SER A 192 1.50 -13.06 21.51
N SER A 193 2.25 -13.86 20.76
CA SER A 193 3.72 -13.68 20.63
C SER A 193 4.11 -12.36 20.00
N GLN A 194 3.38 -11.87 19.00
CA GLN A 194 3.62 -10.55 18.39
C GLN A 194 3.34 -9.43 19.40
N LEU A 195 2.28 -9.53 20.19
CA LEU A 195 1.94 -8.54 21.21
C LEU A 195 2.97 -8.51 22.35
N ILE A 196 3.37 -9.67 22.88
CA ILE A 196 4.40 -9.78 23.93
C ILE A 196 5.72 -9.20 23.41
N LYS A 197 6.14 -9.59 22.22
CA LYS A 197 7.36 -9.08 21.58
C LYS A 197 7.32 -7.55 21.44
N TYR A 198 6.19 -7.00 21.00
CA TYR A 198 6.00 -5.55 20.91
C TYR A 198 6.18 -4.89 22.27
N GLN A 199 5.51 -5.39 23.31
CA GLN A 199 5.58 -4.83 24.67
C GLN A 199 7.00 -4.85 25.23
N GLN A 200 7.70 -5.97 25.09
CA GLN A 200 9.09 -6.10 25.54
C GLN A 200 10.02 -5.14 24.81
N LEU A 201 9.95 -5.07 23.48
CA LEU A 201 10.80 -4.16 22.70
C LEU A 201 10.45 -2.70 22.96
N HIS A 202 9.17 -2.37 23.18
CA HIS A 202 8.73 -1.03 23.52
C HIS A 202 9.28 -0.58 24.88
N PHE A 203 9.20 -1.45 25.89
CA PHE A 203 9.77 -1.17 27.21
C PHE A 203 11.31 -0.99 27.13
N MET A 204 12.01 -1.91 26.48
CA MET A 204 13.46 -1.83 26.31
C MET A 204 13.87 -0.57 25.54
N HIS A 205 13.15 -0.23 24.47
CA HIS A 205 13.45 0.99 23.70
C HIS A 205 13.28 2.25 24.54
N LYS A 206 12.20 2.37 25.28
CA LYS A 206 11.99 3.51 26.20
C LYS A 206 13.08 3.60 27.26
N ALA A 207 13.44 2.49 27.88
CA ALA A 207 14.45 2.47 28.93
C ALA A 207 15.84 2.80 28.41
N LEU A 208 16.24 2.20 27.28
CA LEU A 208 17.63 2.29 26.78
C LEU A 208 17.84 3.46 25.82
N PHE A 209 16.85 3.87 25.04
CA PHE A 209 17.04 4.86 23.97
C PHE A 209 16.31 6.19 24.21
N GLU A 210 15.21 6.20 24.96
CA GLU A 210 14.42 7.41 25.15
C GLU A 210 14.63 8.08 26.50
N SER A 211 15.08 7.35 27.54
CA SER A 211 15.30 7.93 28.85
C SER A 211 16.46 8.94 28.83
N LYS A 212 16.31 10.05 29.57
CA LYS A 212 17.32 11.11 29.64
C LYS A 212 18.67 10.58 30.15
N ILE A 213 18.64 9.67 31.13
CA ILE A 213 19.85 9.05 31.71
C ILE A 213 20.56 8.20 30.63
N ALA A 214 19.83 7.32 29.94
CA ALA A 214 20.42 6.46 28.92
C ALA A 214 20.96 7.28 27.74
N LYS A 215 20.29 8.36 27.35
CA LYS A 215 20.82 9.28 26.31
C LYS A 215 22.13 9.91 26.72
N GLY A 216 22.22 10.45 27.93
CA GLY A 216 23.46 11.06 28.43
C GLY A 216 24.60 10.06 28.56
N VAL A 217 24.36 8.91 29.16
CA VAL A 217 25.35 7.83 29.30
C VAL A 217 25.78 7.28 27.94
N GLY A 218 24.81 7.01 27.06
CA GLY A 218 25.13 6.49 25.71
C GLY A 218 25.89 7.50 24.87
N HIS A 219 25.54 8.78 24.91
CA HIS A 219 26.32 9.83 24.23
C HIS A 219 27.77 9.86 24.73
N PHE A 220 27.97 9.89 26.06
CA PHE A 220 29.32 9.88 26.65
C PHE A 220 30.13 8.67 26.22
N ILE A 221 29.53 7.47 26.25
CA ILE A 221 30.23 6.23 25.85
C ILE A 221 30.60 6.27 24.36
N PHE A 222 29.63 6.63 23.47
CA PHE A 222 29.83 6.52 22.03
C PHE A 222 30.59 7.69 21.40
N LYS A 223 30.83 8.77 22.13
CA LYS A 223 31.73 9.88 21.73
C LYS A 223 33.18 9.51 21.75
N ALA A 224 33.61 8.45 22.47
CA ALA A 224 34.99 8.02 22.54
C ALA A 224 35.51 7.52 21.17
N SER A 225 36.74 7.89 20.82
CA SER A 225 37.45 7.46 19.58
C SER A 225 37.61 5.94 19.46
N LEU A 226 37.41 5.21 20.57
CA LEU A 226 37.35 3.75 20.60
C LEU A 226 36.36 3.15 19.58
N TRP A 227 35.34 3.88 19.20
CA TRP A 227 34.28 3.41 18.30
C TRP A 227 34.51 3.84 16.84
N GLU A 228 35.71 4.29 16.47
CA GLU A 228 36.03 4.74 15.12
C GLU A 228 37.08 3.82 14.49
N ASN A 229 36.68 2.97 13.54
CA ASN A 229 37.50 2.07 12.75
C ASN A 229 38.42 1.11 13.57
N THR A 230 38.03 0.79 14.79
CA THR A 230 38.75 -0.09 15.71
C THR A 230 38.17 -1.51 15.74
N PRO A 231 38.93 -2.50 16.29
CA PRO A 231 38.37 -3.83 16.56
C PRO A 231 37.14 -3.79 17.49
N ALA A 232 37.11 -2.84 18.44
CA ALA A 232 35.98 -2.63 19.34
C ALA A 232 34.69 -2.20 18.56
N ALA A 233 34.84 -1.30 17.59
CA ALA A 233 33.74 -0.88 16.73
C ALA A 233 33.19 -2.06 15.92
N LYS A 234 34.03 -2.92 15.39
CA LYS A 234 33.63 -4.14 14.67
C LYS A 234 32.94 -5.15 15.59
N ALA A 235 33.43 -5.32 16.82
CA ALA A 235 32.78 -6.18 17.82
C ALA A 235 31.42 -5.66 18.22
N LEU A 236 31.26 -4.34 18.44
CA LEU A 236 29.98 -3.70 18.70
C LEU A 236 28.98 -3.96 17.58
N LEU A 237 29.38 -3.71 16.33
CA LEU A 237 28.53 -3.94 15.16
C LEU A 237 28.06 -5.39 15.04
N LYS A 238 28.97 -6.34 15.25
CA LYS A 238 28.66 -7.78 15.23
C LYS A 238 27.68 -8.17 16.33
N THR A 239 27.93 -7.69 17.56
CA THR A 239 27.04 -7.97 18.71
C THR A 239 25.64 -7.36 18.49
N GLU A 240 25.59 -6.13 18.02
CA GLU A 240 24.34 -5.47 17.66
C GLU A 240 23.59 -6.25 16.58
N PHE A 241 24.28 -6.68 15.52
CA PHE A 241 23.67 -7.44 14.44
C PHE A 241 23.09 -8.76 14.95
N ILE A 242 23.88 -9.58 15.66
CA ILE A 242 23.44 -10.87 16.18
C ILE A 242 22.23 -10.72 17.10
N SER A 243 22.26 -9.76 18.03
CA SER A 243 21.18 -9.52 18.98
C SER A 243 19.87 -9.09 18.31
N LYS A 244 19.94 -8.32 17.23
CA LYS A 244 18.77 -7.81 16.50
C LYS A 244 18.29 -8.72 15.39
N GLN A 245 19.20 -9.47 14.73
CA GLN A 245 18.84 -10.33 13.62
C GLN A 245 17.82 -11.40 14.03
N GLY A 246 18.09 -12.13 15.12
CA GLY A 246 17.20 -13.17 15.62
C GLY A 246 15.84 -12.65 16.10
N VAL A 247 15.80 -11.41 16.57
CA VAL A 247 14.58 -10.82 17.15
C VAL A 247 13.74 -10.10 16.12
N VAL A 248 14.34 -9.26 15.26
CA VAL A 248 13.60 -8.35 14.36
C VAL A 248 13.99 -8.49 12.89
N GLY A 249 14.85 -9.45 12.53
CA GLY A 249 15.34 -9.61 11.16
C GLY A 249 16.20 -8.40 10.72
N CYS A 250 17.13 -7.98 11.56
CA CYS A 250 17.95 -6.80 11.28
C CYS A 250 18.92 -7.03 10.11
N GLU A 251 19.01 -6.06 9.20
CA GLU A 251 19.88 -6.06 8.03
C GLU A 251 21.07 -5.09 8.19
N SER A 252 21.41 -4.72 9.42
CA SER A 252 22.58 -3.86 9.74
C SER A 252 22.66 -2.57 8.91
N CYS A 253 21.54 -1.87 8.75
CA CYS A 253 21.46 -0.67 7.91
C CYS A 253 22.10 0.59 8.52
N GLY A 254 22.57 0.54 9.77
CA GLY A 254 23.22 1.66 10.45
C GLY A 254 22.27 2.73 11.00
N GLN A 255 21.03 2.77 10.60
CA GLN A 255 20.01 3.71 11.11
C GLN A 255 18.79 2.96 11.62
N CYS A 256 18.69 2.80 12.95
CA CYS A 256 17.59 2.08 13.55
C CYS A 256 16.30 2.90 13.51
N ARG A 257 15.21 2.33 12.91
CA ARG A 257 13.91 2.95 12.76
C ARG A 257 12.82 2.13 13.45
N LEU A 258 13.21 1.22 14.35
CA LEU A 258 12.29 0.28 15.00
C LEU A 258 11.26 0.98 15.87
N GLY A 259 11.62 2.03 16.59
CA GLY A 259 10.69 2.82 17.38
C GLY A 259 9.54 3.42 16.54
N ASP A 260 9.86 3.84 15.32
CA ASP A 260 8.90 4.45 14.39
C ASP A 260 8.07 3.44 13.59
N THR A 261 8.39 2.15 13.71
CA THR A 261 7.80 1.08 12.89
C THR A 261 7.22 -0.06 13.73
N LEU A 262 6.86 0.24 14.99
CA LEU A 262 6.30 -0.74 15.94
C LEU A 262 7.20 -1.98 16.11
N TYR A 263 8.52 -1.77 16.11
CA TYR A 263 9.56 -2.79 16.23
C TYR A 263 9.57 -3.86 15.12
N ILE A 264 8.98 -3.54 13.97
CA ILE A 264 9.04 -4.34 12.74
C ILE A 264 10.04 -3.68 11.79
N CYS A 265 11.18 -4.32 11.55
CA CYS A 265 12.27 -3.75 10.77
C CYS A 265 11.83 -3.45 9.32
N PRO A 266 11.95 -2.20 8.82
CA PRO A 266 11.59 -1.87 7.45
C PRO A 266 12.47 -2.54 6.40
N GLU A 267 13.73 -2.85 6.73
CA GLU A 267 14.66 -3.51 5.82
C GLU A 267 14.26 -4.95 5.50
N THR A 268 13.38 -5.57 6.30
CA THR A 268 12.84 -6.91 5.97
C THR A 268 11.83 -6.89 4.82
N CYS A 269 11.47 -5.70 4.29
CA CYS A 269 10.72 -5.61 3.04
C CYS A 269 11.64 -5.88 1.84
N PRO A 270 11.39 -6.89 0.99
CA PRO A 270 12.26 -7.18 -0.16
C PRO A 270 12.39 -6.03 -1.17
N LYS A 271 11.44 -5.08 -1.15
CA LYS A 271 11.46 -3.87 -1.98
C LYS A 271 12.01 -2.64 -1.26
N GLY A 272 12.55 -2.78 -0.04
CA GLY A 272 13.08 -1.67 0.74
C GLY A 272 12.06 -0.58 1.11
N LEU A 273 10.76 -0.89 1.10
CA LEU A 273 9.72 0.09 1.37
C LEU A 273 9.54 0.28 2.88
N ALA A 274 9.81 1.48 3.38
CA ALA A 274 9.65 1.80 4.80
C ALA A 274 8.27 2.40 5.15
N ASN A 275 7.69 3.17 4.23
CA ASN A 275 6.52 4.03 4.48
C ASN A 275 5.16 3.43 4.11
N GLY A 276 5.10 2.17 3.75
CA GLY A 276 3.85 1.47 3.44
C GLY A 276 4.01 0.44 2.32
N PRO A 277 3.00 -0.40 2.09
CA PRO A 277 3.10 -1.55 1.18
C PRO A 277 3.24 -1.13 -0.29
N CYS A 278 3.77 -2.04 -1.11
CA CYS A 278 3.60 -1.98 -2.56
C CYS A 278 2.14 -2.29 -2.96
N GLY A 279 1.81 -2.13 -4.24
CA GLY A 279 0.49 -2.50 -4.77
C GLY A 279 0.25 -4.02 -4.84
N GLY A 280 1.29 -4.84 -4.77
CA GLY A 280 1.24 -6.28 -5.05
C GLY A 280 0.90 -7.18 -3.86
N THR A 281 0.71 -6.63 -2.66
CA THR A 281 0.23 -7.40 -1.50
C THR A 281 -1.13 -8.01 -1.80
N THR A 282 -1.35 -9.29 -1.43
CA THR A 282 -2.64 -9.98 -1.59
C THR A 282 -2.92 -10.83 -0.37
N LEU A 283 -4.06 -10.61 0.30
CA LEU A 283 -4.48 -11.31 1.52
C LEU A 283 -3.36 -11.37 2.57
N ASP A 284 -2.78 -10.23 2.87
CA ASP A 284 -1.65 -10.02 3.78
C ASP A 284 -0.32 -10.66 3.35
N ARG A 285 -0.27 -11.37 2.22
CA ARG A 285 0.97 -11.97 1.73
C ARG A 285 1.78 -10.99 0.89
N CYS A 286 3.10 -11.07 1.02
CA CYS A 286 4.04 -10.33 0.19
C CYS A 286 3.87 -10.71 -1.29
N GLU A 287 4.08 -9.76 -2.19
CA GLU A 287 4.07 -10.00 -3.65
C GLU A 287 5.01 -11.13 -4.09
N PHE A 288 6.10 -11.35 -3.37
CA PHE A 288 7.03 -12.47 -3.61
C PHE A 288 6.47 -13.83 -3.13
N GLY A 289 5.37 -13.82 -2.37
CA GLY A 289 4.68 -15.05 -1.93
C GLY A 289 5.35 -15.83 -0.80
N ASP A 290 6.58 -15.49 -0.41
CA ASP A 290 7.41 -16.22 0.54
C ASP A 290 7.11 -15.91 2.02
N ARG A 291 6.48 -14.77 2.29
CA ARG A 291 6.25 -14.26 3.65
C ARG A 291 4.97 -13.43 3.76
N GLU A 292 4.57 -13.13 4.98
CA GLU A 292 3.55 -12.12 5.26
C GLU A 292 4.11 -10.71 4.99
N CYS A 293 3.26 -9.81 4.49
CA CYS A 293 3.67 -8.42 4.25
C CYS A 293 3.92 -7.70 5.58
N ILE A 294 5.11 -7.16 5.76
CA ILE A 294 5.47 -6.44 6.99
C ILE A 294 4.57 -5.24 7.26
N HIS A 295 4.01 -4.64 6.23
CA HIS A 295 3.10 -3.50 6.38
C HIS A 295 1.71 -3.91 6.82
N SER A 296 1.24 -5.09 6.43
CA SER A 296 0.02 -5.69 7.00
C SER A 296 0.23 -6.02 8.47
N VAL A 297 1.38 -6.60 8.83
CA VAL A 297 1.72 -6.87 10.25
C VAL A 297 1.77 -5.57 11.06
N LYS A 298 2.41 -4.51 10.53
CA LYS A 298 2.45 -3.19 11.17
C LYS A 298 1.06 -2.60 11.39
N ALA A 299 0.21 -2.60 10.36
CA ALA A 299 -1.14 -2.03 10.44
C ALA A 299 -2.00 -2.77 11.46
N ARG A 300 -1.96 -4.11 11.44
CA ARG A 300 -2.67 -4.96 12.37
C ARG A 300 -2.20 -4.76 13.82
N LEU A 301 -0.90 -4.74 14.03
CA LEU A 301 -0.31 -4.50 15.35
C LEU A 301 -0.63 -3.09 15.86
N ALA A 302 -0.48 -2.06 15.02
CA ALA A 302 -0.81 -0.68 15.37
C ALA A 302 -2.26 -0.54 15.84
N LYS A 303 -3.19 -1.18 15.14
CA LYS A 303 -4.60 -1.18 15.51
C LYS A 303 -4.84 -1.86 16.86
N ALA A 304 -4.21 -3.01 17.10
CA ALA A 304 -4.37 -3.76 18.34
C ALA A 304 -3.79 -3.05 19.57
N VAL A 305 -2.71 -2.26 19.41
CA VAL A 305 -2.08 -1.53 20.51
C VAL A 305 -2.46 -0.04 20.57
N GLY A 306 -3.42 0.41 19.75
CA GLY A 306 -3.87 1.81 19.73
C GLY A 306 -2.83 2.81 19.20
N GLN A 307 -1.88 2.38 18.37
CA GLN A 307 -0.74 3.17 17.91
C GLN A 307 -0.79 3.45 16.39
N THR A 308 -1.99 3.58 15.83
CA THR A 308 -2.17 3.83 14.39
C THR A 308 -1.57 5.16 13.95
N ASP A 309 -1.58 6.16 14.83
CA ASP A 309 -1.06 7.50 14.53
C ASP A 309 0.45 7.52 14.33
N VAL A 310 1.21 6.64 14.98
CA VAL A 310 2.65 6.47 14.73
C VAL A 310 2.90 6.13 13.25
N LEU A 311 2.11 5.21 12.69
CA LEU A 311 2.23 4.84 11.27
C LEU A 311 1.68 5.91 10.33
N LYS A 312 0.75 6.74 10.78
CA LYS A 312 0.08 7.75 9.99
C LYS A 312 0.91 9.01 9.84
N GLU A 313 1.48 9.50 10.92
CA GLU A 313 2.07 10.83 10.97
C GLU A 313 3.55 10.86 10.61
N LYS A 314 4.30 9.81 10.95
CA LYS A 314 5.75 9.82 10.81
C LYS A 314 6.21 9.27 9.46
N LEU A 315 6.91 10.10 8.70
CA LEU A 315 7.64 9.63 7.51
C LEU A 315 8.94 8.99 7.96
N ILE A 316 9.11 7.74 7.58
CA ILE A 316 10.34 6.99 7.85
C ILE A 316 11.40 7.41 6.83
N PRO A 317 12.54 7.96 7.25
CA PRO A 317 13.58 8.41 6.33
C PRO A 317 14.23 7.25 5.58
N THR A 318 14.78 7.55 4.42
CA THR A 318 15.67 6.63 3.70
C THR A 318 17.01 6.56 4.44
N VAL A 319 17.57 5.36 4.56
CA VAL A 319 18.88 5.18 5.15
C VAL A 319 19.96 5.70 4.19
N PRO A 320 20.76 6.69 4.58
CA PRO A 320 21.91 7.14 3.81
C PRO A 320 22.89 5.99 3.57
N ILE A 321 23.50 5.98 2.40
CA ILE A 321 24.42 4.89 2.03
C ILE A 321 25.67 4.88 2.92
N GLU A 322 26.07 6.05 3.40
CA GLU A 322 27.30 6.28 4.19
C GLU A 322 27.21 5.66 5.59
N VAL A 323 25.99 5.50 6.14
CA VAL A 323 25.80 4.90 7.47
C VAL A 323 25.59 3.39 7.41
N ARG A 324 25.38 2.82 6.21
CA ARG A 324 25.23 1.36 6.08
C ARG A 324 26.50 0.63 6.50
N GLY A 325 26.33 -0.45 7.26
CA GLY A 325 27.45 -1.19 7.82
C GLY A 325 28.12 -0.55 9.04
N THR A 326 27.49 0.50 9.62
CA THR A 326 27.91 1.08 10.91
C THR A 326 26.94 0.70 12.03
N SER A 327 27.35 0.92 13.30
CA SER A 327 26.49 0.63 14.45
C SER A 327 25.32 1.63 14.54
N SER A 328 24.10 1.13 14.48
CA SER A 328 22.92 1.97 14.65
C SER A 328 22.74 2.43 16.09
N TRP A 329 23.30 1.74 17.09
CA TRP A 329 23.31 2.21 18.47
C TRP A 329 24.20 3.44 18.61
N LYS A 330 25.44 3.38 18.10
CA LYS A 330 26.33 4.54 18.07
C LYS A 330 25.66 5.73 17.39
N ASN A 331 25.13 5.50 16.19
CA ASN A 331 24.51 6.56 15.39
C ASN A 331 23.29 7.17 16.08
N TRP A 332 22.49 6.38 16.80
CA TRP A 332 21.35 6.88 17.58
C TRP A 332 21.78 7.86 18.66
N TYR A 333 22.74 7.46 19.50
CA TYR A 333 23.16 8.30 20.61
C TYR A 333 23.92 9.56 20.19
N LEU A 334 24.62 9.54 19.05
CA LEU A 334 25.30 10.70 18.52
C LEU A 334 24.39 11.66 17.74
N ALA A 335 23.27 11.19 17.19
CA ALA A 335 22.32 12.01 16.46
C ALA A 335 21.34 12.81 17.36
N THR A 336 21.30 12.54 18.66
CA THR A 336 20.34 13.15 19.60
C THR A 336 20.66 14.60 19.99
N GLU A 337 21.69 15.20 19.42
CA GLU A 337 22.08 16.62 19.65
C GLU A 337 21.81 17.55 18.45
N ALA A 338 21.14 17.07 17.39
CA ALA A 338 20.85 17.91 16.20
C ALA A 338 19.39 18.37 16.18
#